data_893494a835578551054c6f409df954d7
#
_entry.id   893494a835578551054c6f409df954d7
#
_cell.length_a   1.000
_cell.length_b   1.000
_cell.length_c   1.000
_cell.angle_alpha   90.00
_cell.angle_beta   90.00
_cell.angle_gamma   90.00
#
_symmetry.space_group_name_H-M   'P 1'
#
loop_
_entity.id
_entity.type
_entity.pdbx_description
1 polymer ?
#
loop_
_entity_poly.entity_id
_entity_poly.type
_entity_poly.pdbx_seq_one_letter_code
_entity_poly.pdbx_strand_id
1 'polypeptide(L)'
;MTTHLGDLLDDARRRTFVGRRHELGSLDHALAGRSHRRVLFVHGPGGIGKTTLLLEFRIRARAAGRTVVLLDGREIDPSPEGFEHAVLVALGETGDSGLLAELLAGAVLLVDGYEQLGPIDRWLRQAFLPALPADAVVVLAGRDAPTAPWRTDPGWRSVVAVHRLDHFDEAESGELLARAGVAPPVRARLVRLGRGHPLAMALLADVAVTGTVPDSLAEVPDLVSALLESLVRGAPTDGHVTGLATCAIAWLTTEDLLRAVVGADAPAVWAWLERRPFVAGRPHGLWPHDLARDVLDAEFERRSPERYRSLHRVVHDHVVAGLRAAAGPDRQRLAQHLLYLHRRSPLTGVFYTLRAQGSVAVVPARREEQAQVLSILEGFAGAAAARLAEGWLAEQPDSLSVVRDGEGVLAFAYHVWHPTGSAMEDRDPVTRAVLAHVAAHGPVRPGEQVDIARFAGGRRESQRDPYVVLAGSISSLMEWLTRPLAWSFVSAIDDEFWGRGSSTWPSAGCSRSKPAG
;
A
#
# COMPACT_ATOMS: atom_id res chain seq x y z
N MET A 1 -28.45 0.65 26.93
CA MET A 1 -27.22 0.77 26.12
C MET A 1 -27.62 0.73 24.66
N THR A 2 -27.25 1.72 23.88
CA THR A 2 -27.57 1.75 22.45
C THR A 2 -26.65 0.76 21.74
N THR A 3 -27.22 -0.26 21.08
CA THR A 3 -26.44 -1.20 20.26
C THR A 3 -26.05 -0.53 18.96
N HIS A 4 -24.75 -0.39 18.69
CA HIS A 4 -24.27 0.18 17.44
C HIS A 4 -24.16 -0.89 16.35
N LEU A 5 -24.19 -0.47 15.08
CA LEU A 5 -24.02 -1.39 13.94
C LEU A 5 -22.68 -2.15 14.01
N GLY A 6 -21.63 -1.52 14.56
CA GLY A 6 -20.36 -2.16 14.85
C GLY A 6 -20.46 -3.38 15.75
N ASP A 7 -21.32 -3.33 16.77
CA ASP A 7 -21.54 -4.44 17.70
C ASP A 7 -22.20 -5.64 16.99
N LEU A 8 -23.16 -5.37 16.08
CA LEU A 8 -23.78 -6.41 15.26
C LEU A 8 -22.79 -7.09 14.31
N LEU A 9 -21.89 -6.29 13.72
CA LEU A 9 -20.81 -6.80 12.85
C LEU A 9 -19.82 -7.67 13.65
N ASP A 10 -19.44 -7.23 14.83
CA ASP A 10 -18.52 -7.96 15.69
C ASP A 10 -19.17 -9.28 16.20
N ASP A 11 -20.45 -9.28 16.51
CA ASP A 11 -21.20 -10.49 16.84
C ASP A 11 -21.32 -11.46 15.65
N ALA A 12 -21.53 -10.95 14.44
CA ALA A 12 -21.54 -11.77 13.24
C ALA A 12 -20.18 -12.43 12.99
N ARG A 13 -19.08 -11.66 13.15
CA ARG A 13 -17.71 -12.17 13.02
C ARG A 13 -17.40 -13.25 14.05
N ARG A 14 -17.75 -13.04 15.31
CA ARG A 14 -17.58 -14.08 16.37
C ARG A 14 -18.30 -15.39 16.04
N ARG A 15 -19.50 -15.31 15.50
CA ARG A 15 -20.27 -16.51 15.11
C ARG A 15 -19.60 -17.32 14.01
N THR A 16 -18.84 -16.68 13.15
CA THR A 16 -18.16 -17.33 12.01
C THR A 16 -16.69 -17.64 12.26
N PHE A 17 -16.08 -17.08 13.31
CA PHE A 17 -14.67 -17.28 13.64
C PHE A 17 -14.41 -18.70 14.14
N VAL A 18 -13.39 -19.37 13.59
CA VAL A 18 -13.04 -20.78 13.92
C VAL A 18 -11.55 -20.91 14.21
N GLY A 19 -11.21 -21.79 15.12
CA GLY A 19 -9.83 -22.20 15.39
C GLY A 19 -8.98 -21.15 16.12
N ARG A 20 -7.69 -21.19 15.86
CA ARG A 20 -6.68 -20.22 16.38
C ARG A 20 -6.59 -20.16 17.90
N ARG A 21 -6.85 -21.27 18.58
CA ARG A 21 -6.92 -21.35 20.05
C ARG A 21 -5.62 -20.95 20.73
N HIS A 22 -4.48 -21.31 20.11
CA HIS A 22 -3.15 -20.99 20.65
C HIS A 22 -2.87 -19.49 20.58
N GLU A 23 -3.17 -18.86 19.47
CA GLU A 23 -3.00 -17.41 19.26
C GLU A 23 -3.93 -16.62 20.17
N LEU A 24 -5.20 -17.04 20.27
CA LEU A 24 -6.17 -16.44 21.18
C LEU A 24 -5.72 -16.56 22.64
N GLY A 25 -5.25 -17.74 23.06
CA GLY A 25 -4.71 -17.94 24.40
C GLY A 25 -3.52 -17.05 24.72
N SER A 26 -2.64 -16.80 23.73
CA SER A 26 -1.51 -15.90 23.90
C SER A 26 -1.95 -14.46 24.14
N LEU A 27 -2.97 -13.97 23.41
CA LEU A 27 -3.57 -12.67 23.65
C LEU A 27 -4.21 -12.60 25.05
N ASP A 28 -5.05 -13.59 25.39
CA ASP A 28 -5.77 -13.63 26.68
C ASP A 28 -4.78 -13.60 27.86
N HIS A 29 -3.64 -14.30 27.76
CA HIS A 29 -2.57 -14.23 28.76
C HIS A 29 -1.90 -12.86 28.84
N ALA A 30 -1.65 -12.23 27.69
CA ALA A 30 -1.08 -10.88 27.65
C ALA A 30 -2.03 -9.84 28.26
N LEU A 31 -3.33 -9.89 27.91
CA LEU A 31 -4.36 -8.99 28.44
C LEU A 31 -4.52 -9.12 29.97
N ALA A 32 -4.46 -10.34 30.46
CA ALA A 32 -4.58 -10.65 31.88
C ALA A 32 -3.30 -10.38 32.70
N GLY A 33 -2.22 -9.89 32.09
CA GLY A 33 -0.95 -9.66 32.77
C GLY A 33 -0.21 -10.94 33.18
N ARG A 34 -0.65 -12.12 32.73
CA ARG A 34 -0.07 -13.43 33.08
C ARG A 34 1.10 -13.85 32.20
N SER A 35 1.49 -13.01 31.24
CA SER A 35 2.62 -13.24 30.34
C SER A 35 3.52 -12.00 30.32
N HIS A 36 4.83 -12.23 30.27
CA HIS A 36 5.80 -11.16 29.98
C HIS A 36 5.84 -10.82 28.47
N ARG A 37 5.24 -11.65 27.62
CA ARG A 37 5.18 -11.41 26.19
C ARG A 37 4.10 -10.37 25.90
N ARG A 38 4.55 -9.20 25.46
CA ARG A 38 3.71 -8.03 25.17
C ARG A 38 3.58 -7.76 23.68
N VAL A 39 4.47 -8.31 22.86
CA VAL A 39 4.43 -8.21 21.41
C VAL A 39 4.09 -9.59 20.84
N LEU A 40 2.96 -9.68 20.13
CA LEU A 40 2.55 -10.89 19.41
C LEU A 40 2.82 -10.67 17.92
N PHE A 41 3.73 -11.44 17.35
CA PHE A 41 4.05 -11.37 15.93
C PHE A 41 3.35 -12.51 15.20
N VAL A 42 2.33 -12.16 14.41
CA VAL A 42 1.50 -13.13 13.65
C VAL A 42 1.91 -13.09 12.18
N HIS A 43 2.35 -14.23 11.61
CA HIS A 43 2.74 -14.24 10.22
C HIS A 43 2.23 -15.47 9.45
N GLY A 44 2.18 -15.34 8.11
CA GLY A 44 1.77 -16.42 7.22
C GLY A 44 1.26 -15.93 5.87
N PRO A 45 1.03 -16.84 4.91
CA PRO A 45 0.68 -16.49 3.52
C PRO A 45 -0.61 -15.69 3.41
N GLY A 46 -0.87 -15.15 2.21
CA GLY A 46 -2.13 -14.48 1.88
C GLY A 46 -3.33 -15.42 2.07
N GLY A 47 -4.45 -14.89 2.56
CA GLY A 47 -5.68 -15.69 2.77
C GLY A 47 -5.68 -16.63 3.97
N ILE A 48 -4.61 -16.70 4.79
CA ILE A 48 -4.49 -17.59 5.94
C ILE A 48 -5.30 -17.14 7.17
N GLY A 49 -5.93 -15.95 7.12
CA GLY A 49 -6.80 -15.46 8.19
C GLY A 49 -6.14 -14.49 9.18
N LYS A 50 -5.03 -13.83 8.86
CA LYS A 50 -4.37 -12.83 9.75
C LYS A 50 -5.29 -11.69 10.13
N THR A 51 -5.88 -11.01 9.15
CA THR A 51 -6.83 -9.91 9.37
C THR A 51 -8.04 -10.35 10.19
N THR A 52 -8.58 -11.55 9.92
CA THR A 52 -9.71 -12.12 10.67
C THR A 52 -9.32 -12.35 12.13
N LEU A 53 -8.11 -12.84 12.39
CA LEU A 53 -7.59 -13.02 13.75
C LEU A 53 -7.41 -11.68 14.48
N LEU A 54 -6.90 -10.64 13.80
CA LEU A 54 -6.78 -9.30 14.38
C LEU A 54 -8.14 -8.70 14.75
N LEU A 55 -9.16 -8.93 13.93
CA LEU A 55 -10.53 -8.49 14.25
C LEU A 55 -11.08 -9.21 15.48
N GLU A 56 -10.84 -10.52 15.63
CA GLU A 56 -11.18 -11.25 16.85
C GLU A 56 -10.39 -10.77 18.06
N PHE A 57 -9.10 -10.48 17.90
CA PHE A 57 -8.28 -9.85 18.94
C PHE A 57 -8.84 -8.51 19.39
N ARG A 58 -9.28 -7.66 18.46
CA ARG A 58 -9.95 -6.38 18.75
C ARG A 58 -11.19 -6.59 19.62
N ILE A 59 -12.03 -7.55 19.24
CA ILE A 59 -13.28 -7.84 19.94
C ILE A 59 -12.98 -8.30 21.38
N ARG A 60 -12.01 -9.20 21.58
CA ARG A 60 -11.60 -9.70 22.89
C ARG A 60 -10.99 -8.62 23.77
N ALA A 61 -10.11 -7.79 23.20
CA ALA A 61 -9.47 -6.69 23.92
C ALA A 61 -10.52 -5.66 24.39
N ARG A 62 -11.48 -5.31 23.55
CA ARG A 62 -12.62 -4.44 23.94
C ARG A 62 -13.47 -5.06 25.04
N ALA A 63 -13.77 -6.36 24.94
CA ALA A 63 -14.50 -7.07 25.98
C ALA A 63 -13.74 -7.12 27.32
N ALA A 64 -12.41 -7.07 27.29
CA ALA A 64 -11.56 -6.93 28.46
C ALA A 64 -11.43 -5.47 28.96
N GLY A 65 -12.17 -4.51 28.41
CA GLY A 65 -12.16 -3.10 28.79
C GLY A 65 -10.92 -2.33 28.33
N ARG A 66 -10.18 -2.85 27.31
CA ARG A 66 -8.97 -2.21 26.83
C ARG A 66 -9.29 -1.25 25.66
N THR A 67 -8.61 -0.11 25.62
CA THR A 67 -8.56 0.73 24.42
C THR A 67 -7.88 -0.04 23.29
N VAL A 68 -8.45 0.00 22.08
CA VAL A 68 -7.89 -0.74 20.94
C VAL A 68 -7.65 0.19 19.78
N VAL A 69 -6.41 0.22 19.32
CA VAL A 69 -5.94 0.90 18.11
C VAL A 69 -5.73 -0.17 17.04
N LEU A 70 -6.42 -0.07 15.92
CA LEU A 70 -6.26 -0.97 14.78
C LEU A 70 -5.75 -0.16 13.59
N LEU A 71 -4.57 -0.52 13.11
CA LEU A 71 -3.88 0.12 12.00
C LEU A 71 -3.74 -0.85 10.82
N ASP A 72 -3.77 -0.32 9.61
CA ASP A 72 -3.39 -1.03 8.40
C ASP A 72 -2.11 -0.42 7.82
N GLY A 73 -1.02 -1.16 7.85
CA GLY A 73 0.26 -0.71 7.33
C GLY A 73 0.25 -0.30 5.85
N ARG A 74 -0.76 -0.73 5.10
CA ARG A 74 -0.96 -0.33 3.70
C ARG A 74 -1.48 1.10 3.55
N GLU A 75 -2.13 1.63 4.58
CA GLU A 75 -2.73 2.97 4.61
C GLU A 75 -1.84 3.99 5.32
N ILE A 76 -0.70 3.53 5.89
CA ILE A 76 0.23 4.36 6.66
C ILE A 76 1.39 4.76 5.76
N ASP A 77 1.78 6.03 5.82
CA ASP A 77 3.10 6.43 5.34
C ASP A 77 4.16 5.76 6.21
N PRO A 78 5.06 4.91 5.64
CA PRO A 78 6.05 4.16 6.41
C PRO A 78 7.22 5.05 6.87
N SER A 79 6.89 6.16 7.54
CA SER A 79 7.78 7.05 8.28
C SER A 79 7.42 7.05 9.76
N PRO A 80 8.33 7.40 10.68
CA PRO A 80 8.02 7.58 12.08
C PRO A 80 6.83 8.50 12.32
N GLU A 81 6.84 9.66 11.70
CA GLU A 81 5.79 10.67 11.82
C GLU A 81 4.45 10.17 11.24
N GLY A 82 4.48 9.46 10.11
CA GLY A 82 3.28 8.88 9.50
C GLY A 82 2.65 7.80 10.39
N PHE A 83 3.48 6.98 11.03
CA PHE A 83 3.02 5.95 11.96
C PHE A 83 2.41 6.57 13.23
N GLU A 84 3.10 7.52 13.86
CA GLU A 84 2.61 8.23 15.04
C GLU A 84 1.30 8.97 14.73
N HIS A 85 1.22 9.65 13.60
CA HIS A 85 -0.01 10.30 13.14
C HIS A 85 -1.16 9.30 12.97
N ALA A 86 -0.92 8.15 12.37
CA ALA A 86 -1.94 7.11 12.20
C ALA A 86 -2.45 6.59 13.55
N VAL A 87 -1.57 6.44 14.55
CA VAL A 87 -1.96 6.06 15.93
C VAL A 87 -2.85 7.13 16.54
N LEU A 88 -2.47 8.41 16.47
CA LEU A 88 -3.26 9.54 17.00
C LEU A 88 -4.64 9.60 16.37
N VAL A 89 -4.71 9.54 15.04
CA VAL A 89 -6.00 9.53 14.30
C VAL A 89 -6.89 8.37 14.75
N ALA A 90 -6.32 7.17 14.90
CA ALA A 90 -7.08 6.00 15.35
C ALA A 90 -7.55 6.10 16.81
N LEU A 91 -6.89 6.89 17.64
CA LEU A 91 -7.32 7.24 19.00
C LEU A 91 -8.37 8.35 19.02
N GLY A 92 -8.60 9.05 17.90
CA GLY A 92 -9.49 10.22 17.83
C GLY A 92 -8.84 11.50 18.36
N GLU A 93 -7.52 11.53 18.44
CA GLU A 93 -6.75 12.65 18.97
C GLU A 93 -6.12 13.49 17.85
N THR A 94 -6.08 14.81 18.09
CA THR A 94 -5.35 15.77 17.25
C THR A 94 -4.34 16.46 18.14
N GLY A 95 -3.10 15.95 18.20
CA GLY A 95 -2.13 16.48 19.15
C GLY A 95 -0.68 16.10 18.85
N ASP A 96 0.18 16.43 19.79
CA ASP A 96 1.62 16.14 19.78
C ASP A 96 1.87 14.64 20.03
N SER A 97 2.75 14.04 19.25
CA SER A 97 3.21 12.65 19.41
C SER A 97 3.86 12.38 20.79
N GLY A 98 4.27 13.41 21.50
CA GLY A 98 4.81 13.28 22.86
C GLY A 98 3.84 12.66 23.88
N LEU A 99 2.53 12.65 23.60
CA LEU A 99 1.51 12.05 24.48
C LEU A 99 1.20 10.58 24.16
N LEU A 100 1.75 10.01 23.10
CA LEU A 100 1.41 8.66 22.65
C LEU A 100 1.65 7.58 23.71
N ALA A 101 2.71 7.69 24.50
CA ALA A 101 2.99 6.74 25.57
C ALA A 101 1.87 6.74 26.63
N GLU A 102 1.35 7.90 27.01
CA GLU A 102 0.26 8.01 27.98
C GLU A 102 -1.06 7.50 27.40
N LEU A 103 -1.36 7.85 26.14
CA LEU A 103 -2.58 7.44 25.45
C LEU A 103 -2.63 5.92 25.20
N LEU A 104 -1.48 5.28 25.06
CA LEU A 104 -1.36 3.83 24.87
C LEU A 104 -1.21 3.05 26.18
N ALA A 105 -1.30 3.69 27.34
CA ALA A 105 -1.29 3.00 28.63
C ALA A 105 -2.47 2.01 28.71
N GLY A 106 -2.15 0.73 28.94
CA GLY A 106 -3.16 -0.32 28.95
C GLY A 106 -3.85 -0.61 27.62
N ALA A 107 -3.46 0.02 26.53
CA ALA A 107 -4.07 -0.18 25.22
C ALA A 107 -3.58 -1.46 24.52
N VAL A 108 -4.30 -1.83 23.48
CA VAL A 108 -3.92 -2.88 22.52
C VAL A 108 -3.74 -2.25 21.14
N LEU A 109 -2.51 -2.27 20.65
CA LEU A 109 -2.16 -1.81 19.31
C LEU A 109 -2.11 -3.00 18.35
N LEU A 110 -2.99 -3.02 17.38
CA LEU A 110 -3.09 -4.05 16.34
C LEU A 110 -2.63 -3.46 15.00
N VAL A 111 -1.63 -4.04 14.38
CA VAL A 111 -1.08 -3.60 13.09
C VAL A 111 -1.21 -4.72 12.07
N ASP A 112 -2.07 -4.54 11.06
CA ASP A 112 -2.17 -5.43 9.89
C ASP A 112 -1.22 -4.97 8.78
N GLY A 113 -0.76 -5.88 7.93
CA GLY A 113 0.13 -5.53 6.83
C GLY A 113 1.49 -5.01 7.27
N TYR A 114 2.05 -5.55 8.34
CA TYR A 114 3.31 -5.11 8.93
C TYR A 114 4.48 -5.12 7.95
N GLU A 115 4.45 -6.00 6.94
CA GLU A 115 5.45 -6.02 5.85
C GLU A 115 5.56 -4.68 5.12
N GLN A 116 4.52 -3.84 5.14
CA GLN A 116 4.54 -2.50 4.53
C GLN A 116 5.29 -1.47 5.39
N LEU A 117 5.50 -1.77 6.66
CA LEU A 117 6.20 -0.92 7.63
C LEU A 117 7.67 -1.32 7.79
N GLY A 118 8.19 -2.18 6.92
CA GLY A 118 9.60 -2.57 6.91
C GLY A 118 10.59 -1.40 6.97
N PRO A 119 10.37 -0.26 6.28
CA PRO A 119 11.25 0.91 6.35
C PRO A 119 11.46 1.45 7.75
N ILE A 120 10.45 1.35 8.61
CA ILE A 120 10.48 1.83 9.99
C ILE A 120 10.62 0.71 11.02
N ASP A 121 10.86 -0.55 10.61
CA ASP A 121 11.03 -1.69 11.54
C ASP A 121 12.10 -1.43 12.59
N ARG A 122 13.24 -0.84 12.18
CA ARG A 122 14.30 -0.47 13.13
C ARG A 122 13.84 0.56 14.14
N TRP A 123 13.18 1.62 13.70
CA TRP A 123 12.66 2.68 14.58
C TRP A 123 11.58 2.13 15.51
N LEU A 124 10.65 1.32 15.01
CA LEU A 124 9.64 0.65 15.83
C LEU A 124 10.30 -0.15 16.96
N ARG A 125 11.34 -0.94 16.68
CA ARG A 125 12.05 -1.75 17.68
C ARG A 125 12.91 -0.94 18.62
N GLN A 126 13.55 0.13 18.19
CA GLN A 126 14.57 0.84 18.98
C GLN A 126 14.04 2.09 19.68
N ALA A 127 12.96 2.68 19.19
CA ALA A 127 12.42 3.93 19.71
C ALA A 127 10.95 3.78 20.16
N PHE A 128 10.03 3.47 19.24
CA PHE A 128 8.61 3.52 19.51
C PHE A 128 8.15 2.47 20.54
N LEU A 129 8.37 1.19 20.25
CA LEU A 129 7.89 0.11 21.13
C LEU A 129 8.54 0.13 22.54
N PRO A 130 9.86 0.42 22.68
CA PRO A 130 10.45 0.54 24.01
C PRO A 130 9.91 1.71 24.85
N ALA A 131 9.36 2.75 24.22
CA ALA A 131 8.75 3.89 24.90
C ALA A 131 7.32 3.60 25.39
N LEU A 132 6.68 2.51 24.95
CA LEU A 132 5.33 2.17 25.36
C LEU A 132 5.28 1.69 26.82
N PRO A 133 4.16 1.95 27.54
CA PRO A 133 3.94 1.40 28.87
C PRO A 133 4.00 -0.13 28.90
N ALA A 134 4.50 -0.69 29.98
CA ALA A 134 4.71 -2.14 30.13
C ALA A 134 3.41 -2.97 30.09
N ASP A 135 2.26 -2.36 30.28
CA ASP A 135 0.93 -2.96 30.21
C ASP A 135 0.28 -2.86 28.83
N ALA A 136 0.87 -2.11 27.90
CA ALA A 136 0.47 -2.11 26.50
C ALA A 136 0.71 -3.48 25.86
N VAL A 137 -0.18 -3.89 24.98
CA VAL A 137 -0.05 -5.11 24.17
C VAL A 137 -0.01 -4.73 22.69
N VAL A 138 0.97 -5.24 21.96
CA VAL A 138 1.15 -4.95 20.54
C VAL A 138 1.01 -6.24 19.75
N VAL A 139 0.26 -6.19 18.64
CA VAL A 139 0.14 -7.32 17.70
C VAL A 139 0.56 -6.81 16.32
N LEU A 140 1.59 -7.44 15.77
CA LEU A 140 2.11 -7.16 14.43
C LEU A 140 1.76 -8.33 13.51
N ALA A 141 0.91 -8.10 12.51
CA ALA A 141 0.51 -9.14 11.57
C ALA A 141 1.06 -8.84 10.17
N GLY A 142 1.78 -9.81 9.59
CA GLY A 142 2.44 -9.67 8.30
C GLY A 142 2.52 -10.96 7.50
N ARG A 143 3.02 -10.90 6.27
CA ARG A 143 3.23 -12.08 5.43
C ARG A 143 4.47 -12.85 5.88
N ASP A 144 5.52 -12.13 6.21
CA ASP A 144 6.83 -12.66 6.51
C ASP A 144 7.05 -12.86 7.99
N ALA A 145 7.93 -13.80 8.34
CA ALA A 145 8.40 -13.96 9.70
C ALA A 145 9.16 -12.70 10.16
N PRO A 146 9.19 -12.42 11.47
CA PRO A 146 9.95 -11.28 11.99
C PRO A 146 11.41 -11.34 11.58
N THR A 147 12.00 -10.19 11.26
CA THR A 147 13.40 -10.06 10.85
C THR A 147 14.37 -10.59 11.91
N ALA A 148 15.62 -10.86 11.53
CA ALA A 148 16.61 -11.42 12.43
C ALA A 148 16.75 -10.65 13.76
N PRO A 149 16.79 -9.31 13.80
CA PRO A 149 16.90 -8.55 15.05
C PRO A 149 15.80 -8.85 16.08
N TRP A 150 14.56 -9.13 15.66
CA TRP A 150 13.49 -9.54 16.58
C TRP A 150 13.75 -10.88 17.26
N ARG A 151 14.52 -11.75 16.60
CA ARG A 151 14.77 -13.15 17.03
C ARG A 151 16.12 -13.34 17.71
N THR A 152 17.11 -12.50 17.40
CA THR A 152 18.48 -12.64 17.90
C THR A 152 18.76 -11.79 19.14
N ASP A 153 18.06 -10.67 19.30
CA ASP A 153 18.18 -9.82 20.49
C ASP A 153 17.54 -10.51 21.70
N PRO A 154 18.29 -10.70 22.83
CA PRO A 154 17.78 -11.38 24.03
C PRO A 154 16.58 -10.66 24.67
N GLY A 155 16.56 -9.32 24.64
CA GLY A 155 15.47 -8.51 25.16
C GLY A 155 14.18 -8.77 24.40
N TRP A 156 14.23 -8.66 23.07
CA TRP A 156 13.07 -8.91 22.23
C TRP A 156 12.59 -10.36 22.32
N ARG A 157 13.49 -11.34 22.39
CA ARG A 157 13.12 -12.75 22.58
C ARG A 157 12.31 -13.01 23.84
N SER A 158 12.51 -12.23 24.88
CA SER A 158 11.79 -12.39 26.15
C SER A 158 10.35 -11.85 26.08
N VAL A 159 10.13 -10.78 25.30
CA VAL A 159 8.83 -10.06 25.24
C VAL A 159 8.01 -10.33 23.98
N VAL A 160 8.59 -10.99 22.96
CA VAL A 160 7.90 -11.34 21.70
C VAL A 160 7.41 -12.78 21.73
N ALA A 161 6.15 -13.00 21.30
CA ALA A 161 5.65 -14.31 20.90
C ALA A 161 5.46 -14.31 19.37
N VAL A 162 6.01 -15.30 18.70
CA VAL A 162 5.90 -15.46 17.25
C VAL A 162 4.91 -16.59 16.94
N HIS A 163 3.87 -16.27 16.17
CA HIS A 163 2.82 -17.18 15.74
C HIS A 163 2.83 -17.28 14.21
N ARG A 164 3.21 -18.43 13.70
CA ARG A 164 3.00 -18.78 12.30
C ARG A 164 1.59 -19.34 12.16
N LEU A 165 0.78 -18.74 11.29
CA LEU A 165 -0.54 -19.28 10.98
C LEU A 165 -0.42 -20.38 9.92
N ASP A 166 -0.89 -21.55 10.26
CA ASP A 166 -0.98 -22.69 9.36
C ASP A 166 -2.45 -22.88 8.88
N HIS A 167 -2.63 -23.81 7.95
CA HIS A 167 -3.95 -24.22 7.48
C HIS A 167 -4.80 -24.75 8.66
N PHE A 168 -6.10 -24.67 8.53
CA PHE A 168 -7.04 -25.32 9.44
C PHE A 168 -6.86 -26.84 9.38
N ASP A 169 -7.02 -27.49 10.50
CA ASP A 169 -7.16 -28.93 10.53
C ASP A 169 -8.55 -29.37 10.01
N GLU A 170 -8.81 -30.68 9.98
CA GLU A 170 -10.06 -31.21 9.46
C GLU A 170 -11.28 -30.80 10.33
N ALA A 171 -11.10 -30.74 11.65
CA ALA A 171 -12.13 -30.37 12.59
C ALA A 171 -12.48 -28.87 12.47
N GLU A 172 -11.46 -28.00 12.42
CA GLU A 172 -11.62 -26.56 12.20
C GLU A 172 -12.27 -26.26 10.84
N SER A 173 -11.84 -26.95 9.78
CA SER A 173 -12.43 -26.84 8.45
C SER A 173 -13.90 -27.25 8.44
N GLY A 174 -14.25 -28.36 9.11
CA GLY A 174 -15.61 -28.84 9.26
C GLY A 174 -16.47 -27.86 10.06
N GLU A 175 -15.92 -27.28 11.12
CA GLU A 175 -16.60 -26.28 11.95
C GLU A 175 -16.89 -25.00 11.15
N LEU A 176 -15.92 -24.50 10.33
CA LEU A 176 -16.13 -23.35 9.47
C LEU A 176 -17.31 -23.57 8.51
N LEU A 177 -17.33 -24.70 7.81
CA LEU A 177 -18.40 -25.05 6.89
C LEU A 177 -19.76 -25.16 7.59
N ALA A 178 -19.77 -25.73 8.83
CA ALA A 178 -20.96 -25.82 9.63
C ALA A 178 -21.53 -24.46 10.00
N ARG A 179 -20.69 -23.57 10.47
CA ARG A 179 -21.05 -22.18 10.82
C ARG A 179 -21.50 -21.36 9.61
N ALA A 180 -20.92 -21.64 8.44
CA ALA A 180 -21.33 -21.04 7.16
C ALA A 180 -22.66 -21.59 6.61
N GLY A 181 -23.30 -22.56 7.29
CA GLY A 181 -24.60 -23.12 6.87
C GLY A 181 -24.51 -24.21 5.81
N VAL A 182 -23.32 -24.73 5.52
CA VAL A 182 -23.16 -25.83 4.55
C VAL A 182 -23.82 -27.12 5.08
N ALA A 183 -24.59 -27.81 4.23
CA ALA A 183 -25.27 -29.03 4.59
C ALA A 183 -24.29 -30.18 4.95
N PRO A 184 -24.56 -30.99 6.01
CA PRO A 184 -23.64 -32.02 6.48
C PRO A 184 -23.13 -33.00 5.42
N PRO A 185 -23.95 -33.50 4.47
CA PRO A 185 -23.47 -34.46 3.45
C PRO A 185 -22.35 -33.92 2.54
N VAL A 186 -22.26 -32.60 2.39
CA VAL A 186 -21.31 -31.96 1.48
C VAL A 186 -19.99 -31.59 2.18
N ARG A 187 -20.00 -31.40 3.51
CA ARG A 187 -18.87 -30.88 4.29
C ARG A 187 -17.61 -31.71 4.12
N ALA A 188 -17.67 -33.03 4.29
CA ALA A 188 -16.51 -33.92 4.19
C ALA A 188 -15.81 -33.81 2.80
N ARG A 189 -16.59 -33.61 1.73
CA ARG A 189 -16.06 -33.39 0.40
C ARG A 189 -15.34 -32.04 0.31
N LEU A 190 -15.96 -30.97 0.84
CA LEU A 190 -15.37 -29.61 0.79
C LEU A 190 -14.10 -29.50 1.65
N VAL A 191 -14.04 -30.18 2.80
CA VAL A 191 -12.83 -30.26 3.63
C VAL A 191 -11.67 -30.85 2.85
N ARG A 192 -11.89 -31.95 2.14
CA ARG A 192 -10.84 -32.55 1.28
C ARG A 192 -10.40 -31.64 0.14
N LEU A 193 -11.34 -30.93 -0.49
CA LEU A 193 -11.06 -30.00 -1.60
C LEU A 193 -10.29 -28.77 -1.12
N GLY A 194 -10.69 -28.15 -0.02
CA GLY A 194 -10.12 -26.91 0.49
C GLY A 194 -8.79 -27.08 1.20
N ARG A 195 -8.41 -28.33 1.56
CA ARG A 195 -7.12 -28.68 2.22
C ARG A 195 -6.80 -27.78 3.42
N GLY A 196 -7.82 -27.33 4.12
CA GLY A 196 -7.68 -26.46 5.29
C GLY A 196 -7.25 -25.00 5.00
N HIS A 197 -7.12 -24.60 3.74
CA HIS A 197 -6.78 -23.19 3.44
C HIS A 197 -7.98 -22.28 3.75
N PRO A 198 -7.90 -21.34 4.74
CA PRO A 198 -9.09 -20.61 5.21
C PRO A 198 -9.86 -19.87 4.12
N LEU A 199 -9.17 -19.17 3.22
CA LEU A 199 -9.81 -18.50 2.09
C LEU A 199 -10.49 -19.48 1.14
N ALA A 200 -9.84 -20.60 0.80
CA ALA A 200 -10.44 -21.61 -0.05
C ALA A 200 -11.67 -22.25 0.61
N MET A 201 -11.62 -22.50 1.91
CA MET A 201 -12.75 -23.01 2.68
C MET A 201 -13.93 -22.03 2.70
N ALA A 202 -13.66 -20.72 2.86
CA ALA A 202 -14.70 -19.68 2.81
C ALA A 202 -15.34 -19.58 1.42
N LEU A 203 -14.54 -19.64 0.36
CA LEU A 203 -15.03 -19.65 -1.03
C LEU A 203 -15.88 -20.91 -1.33
N LEU A 204 -15.41 -22.08 -0.89
CA LEU A 204 -16.16 -23.33 -1.03
C LEU A 204 -17.50 -23.29 -0.28
N ALA A 205 -17.52 -22.68 0.92
CA ALA A 205 -18.75 -22.51 1.69
C ALA A 205 -19.75 -21.61 0.94
N ASP A 206 -19.29 -20.47 0.38
CA ASP A 206 -20.13 -19.54 -0.38
C ASP A 206 -20.73 -20.22 -1.62
N VAL A 207 -19.91 -20.95 -2.39
CA VAL A 207 -20.36 -21.71 -3.57
C VAL A 207 -21.38 -22.82 -3.17
N ALA A 208 -21.14 -23.51 -2.04
CA ALA A 208 -22.03 -24.58 -1.59
C ALA A 208 -23.40 -24.08 -1.10
N VAL A 209 -23.47 -22.85 -0.60
CA VAL A 209 -24.71 -22.23 -0.12
C VAL A 209 -25.48 -21.55 -1.25
N THR A 210 -24.78 -20.97 -2.22
CA THR A 210 -25.37 -20.14 -3.30
C THR A 210 -25.50 -20.85 -4.64
N GLY A 211 -24.80 -21.97 -4.88
CA GLY A 211 -24.73 -22.62 -6.17
C GLY A 211 -24.38 -24.11 -6.12
N THR A 212 -23.96 -24.65 -7.25
CA THR A 212 -23.55 -26.04 -7.40
C THR A 212 -22.05 -26.19 -7.17
N VAL A 213 -21.67 -27.02 -6.19
CA VAL A 213 -20.25 -27.36 -5.96
C VAL A 213 -19.70 -28.13 -7.16
N PRO A 214 -18.57 -27.74 -7.75
CA PRO A 214 -17.92 -28.46 -8.85
C PRO A 214 -17.64 -29.92 -8.46
N ASP A 215 -17.88 -30.86 -9.37
CA ASP A 215 -17.68 -32.29 -9.10
C ASP A 215 -16.22 -32.69 -8.95
N SER A 216 -15.32 -31.97 -9.58
CA SER A 216 -13.89 -32.18 -9.49
C SER A 216 -13.15 -30.84 -9.60
N LEU A 217 -12.29 -30.57 -8.61
CA LEU A 217 -11.26 -29.51 -8.66
C LEU A 217 -9.88 -30.13 -8.89
N ALA A 218 -9.81 -31.47 -9.09
CA ALA A 218 -8.57 -32.22 -9.15
C ALA A 218 -7.71 -31.92 -10.39
N GLU A 219 -8.30 -31.32 -11.43
CA GLU A 219 -7.61 -31.00 -12.70
C GLU A 219 -7.18 -29.52 -12.79
N VAL A 220 -7.49 -28.71 -11.77
CA VAL A 220 -7.13 -27.29 -11.77
C VAL A 220 -5.88 -27.07 -10.91
N PRO A 221 -4.80 -26.56 -11.49
CA PRO A 221 -3.53 -26.36 -10.79
C PRO A 221 -3.65 -25.46 -9.56
N ASP A 222 -4.68 -24.60 -9.54
CA ASP A 222 -4.92 -23.65 -8.48
C ASP A 222 -6.41 -23.65 -8.08
N LEU A 223 -6.67 -24.20 -6.89
CA LEU A 223 -8.01 -24.26 -6.29
C LEU A 223 -8.68 -22.88 -6.17
N VAL A 224 -7.90 -21.86 -5.80
CA VAL A 224 -8.41 -20.50 -5.62
C VAL A 224 -8.85 -19.92 -6.96
N SER A 225 -8.07 -20.10 -8.02
CA SER A 225 -8.42 -19.67 -9.38
C SER A 225 -9.73 -20.30 -9.84
N ALA A 226 -9.90 -21.61 -9.65
CA ALA A 226 -11.12 -22.32 -10.05
C ALA A 226 -12.37 -21.84 -9.30
N LEU A 227 -12.23 -21.57 -8.01
CA LEU A 227 -13.33 -21.06 -7.19
C LEU A 227 -13.72 -19.63 -7.58
N LEU A 228 -12.73 -18.77 -7.86
CA LEU A 228 -12.98 -17.41 -8.34
C LEU A 228 -13.60 -17.38 -9.73
N GLU A 229 -13.19 -18.26 -10.63
CA GLU A 229 -13.88 -18.45 -11.91
C GLU A 229 -15.36 -18.89 -11.73
N SER A 230 -15.62 -19.75 -10.76
CA SER A 230 -17.00 -20.15 -10.43
C SER A 230 -17.82 -18.97 -9.92
N LEU A 231 -17.23 -18.08 -9.11
CA LEU A 231 -17.89 -16.85 -8.64
C LEU A 231 -18.18 -15.86 -9.77
N VAL A 232 -17.27 -15.73 -10.74
CA VAL A 232 -17.48 -14.90 -11.94
C VAL A 232 -18.66 -15.46 -12.76
N ARG A 233 -18.73 -16.78 -12.94
CA ARG A 233 -19.85 -17.42 -13.63
C ARG A 233 -21.18 -17.30 -12.88
N GLY A 234 -21.15 -17.28 -11.55
CA GLY A 234 -22.33 -17.15 -10.69
C GLY A 234 -22.74 -15.70 -10.40
N ALA A 235 -22.09 -14.70 -11.00
CA ALA A 235 -22.47 -13.31 -10.82
C ALA A 235 -23.86 -13.03 -11.42
N PRO A 236 -24.76 -12.30 -10.69
CA PRO A 236 -26.16 -12.14 -11.10
C PRO A 236 -26.34 -11.43 -12.45
N THR A 237 -25.51 -10.44 -12.76
CA THR A 237 -25.56 -9.68 -14.02
C THR A 237 -24.15 -9.33 -14.49
N ASP A 238 -24.05 -8.85 -15.71
CA ASP A 238 -22.80 -8.34 -16.30
C ASP A 238 -22.24 -7.14 -15.51
N GLY A 239 -23.11 -6.34 -14.89
CA GLY A 239 -22.73 -5.27 -13.96
C GLY A 239 -21.99 -5.80 -12.74
N HIS A 240 -22.40 -6.94 -12.18
CA HIS A 240 -21.70 -7.59 -11.05
C HIS A 240 -20.32 -8.13 -11.46
N VAL A 241 -20.20 -8.71 -12.67
CA VAL A 241 -18.91 -9.13 -13.23
C VAL A 241 -17.99 -7.92 -13.42
N THR A 242 -18.52 -6.82 -13.94
CA THR A 242 -17.77 -5.58 -14.13
C THR A 242 -17.34 -4.96 -12.80
N GLY A 243 -18.22 -4.98 -11.78
CA GLY A 243 -17.90 -4.55 -10.42
C GLY A 243 -16.81 -5.39 -9.77
N LEU A 244 -16.84 -6.71 -9.98
CA LEU A 244 -15.80 -7.62 -9.49
C LEU A 244 -14.44 -7.34 -10.16
N ALA A 245 -14.44 -7.09 -11.47
CA ALA A 245 -13.25 -6.69 -12.21
C ALA A 245 -12.71 -5.33 -11.72
N THR A 246 -13.60 -4.36 -11.47
CA THR A 246 -13.25 -3.06 -10.90
C THR A 246 -12.58 -3.24 -9.52
N CYS A 247 -13.15 -4.10 -8.68
CA CYS A 247 -12.65 -4.41 -7.34
C CYS A 247 -11.25 -5.07 -7.39
N ALA A 248 -10.95 -5.85 -8.44
CA ALA A 248 -9.64 -6.44 -8.65
C ALA A 248 -8.60 -5.44 -9.18
N ILE A 249 -9.01 -4.53 -10.06
CA ILE A 249 -8.15 -3.53 -10.69
C ILE A 249 -7.82 -2.39 -9.71
N ALA A 250 -8.84 -1.86 -9.03
CA ALA A 250 -8.72 -0.71 -8.14
C ALA A 250 -7.98 -1.04 -6.84
N TRP A 251 -7.27 -0.08 -6.28
CA TRP A 251 -6.68 -0.22 -4.94
C TRP A 251 -7.76 -0.27 -3.86
N LEU A 252 -8.71 0.66 -3.92
CA LEU A 252 -9.94 0.69 -3.12
C LEU A 252 -11.13 0.88 -4.06
N THR A 253 -12.21 0.17 -3.81
CA THR A 253 -13.45 0.31 -4.56
C THR A 253 -14.47 1.07 -3.72
N THR A 254 -14.88 2.25 -4.19
CA THR A 254 -15.96 3.05 -3.60
C THR A 254 -17.24 2.88 -4.39
N GLU A 255 -18.39 3.19 -3.80
CA GLU A 255 -19.65 3.19 -4.54
C GLU A 255 -19.66 4.23 -5.67
N ASP A 256 -18.98 5.38 -5.50
CA ASP A 256 -18.84 6.39 -6.55
C ASP A 256 -18.01 5.89 -7.72
N LEU A 257 -16.94 5.12 -7.45
CA LEU A 257 -16.18 4.44 -8.52
C LEU A 257 -17.06 3.42 -9.23
N LEU A 258 -17.84 2.61 -8.51
CA LEU A 258 -18.78 1.67 -9.12
C LEU A 258 -19.84 2.40 -9.96
N ARG A 259 -20.33 3.56 -9.49
CA ARG A 259 -21.28 4.38 -10.26
C ARG A 259 -20.69 4.90 -11.57
N ALA A 260 -19.40 5.23 -11.59
CA ALA A 260 -18.69 5.61 -12.82
C ALA A 260 -18.57 4.44 -13.81
N VAL A 261 -18.57 3.18 -13.32
CA VAL A 261 -18.34 1.97 -14.14
C VAL A 261 -19.64 1.27 -14.54
N VAL A 262 -20.60 1.11 -13.62
CA VAL A 262 -21.84 0.33 -13.82
C VAL A 262 -23.11 1.19 -13.70
N GLY A 263 -22.97 2.51 -13.51
CA GLY A 263 -24.11 3.44 -13.47
C GLY A 263 -25.06 3.19 -12.31
N ALA A 264 -26.34 3.07 -12.60
CA ALA A 264 -27.41 2.94 -11.63
C ALA A 264 -27.36 1.62 -10.82
N ASP A 265 -26.66 0.61 -11.31
CA ASP A 265 -26.52 -0.69 -10.65
C ASP A 265 -25.51 -0.66 -9.47
N ALA A 266 -24.77 0.44 -9.28
CA ALA A 266 -23.71 0.56 -8.29
C ALA A 266 -24.11 0.13 -6.87
N PRO A 267 -25.26 0.53 -6.31
CA PRO A 267 -25.65 0.10 -4.95
C PRO A 267 -25.87 -1.41 -4.85
N ALA A 268 -26.46 -2.02 -5.87
CA ALA A 268 -26.69 -3.48 -5.89
C ALA A 268 -25.37 -4.25 -6.02
N VAL A 269 -24.48 -3.76 -6.86
CA VAL A 269 -23.13 -4.33 -7.05
C VAL A 269 -22.29 -4.16 -5.79
N TRP A 270 -22.33 -2.99 -5.14
CA TRP A 270 -21.67 -2.76 -3.85
C TRP A 270 -22.11 -3.76 -2.80
N ALA A 271 -23.43 -3.86 -2.56
CA ALA A 271 -24.00 -4.76 -1.56
C ALA A 271 -23.69 -6.25 -1.86
N TRP A 272 -23.55 -6.60 -3.14
CA TRP A 272 -23.14 -7.95 -3.52
C TRP A 272 -21.66 -8.19 -3.26
N LEU A 273 -20.77 -7.26 -3.61
CA LEU A 273 -19.32 -7.34 -3.36
C LEU A 273 -19.02 -7.42 -1.86
N GLU A 274 -19.66 -6.57 -1.05
CA GLU A 274 -19.45 -6.51 0.40
C GLU A 274 -19.74 -7.85 1.10
N ARG A 275 -20.65 -8.65 0.54
CA ARG A 275 -20.97 -9.98 1.05
C ARG A 275 -20.00 -11.08 0.62
N ARG A 276 -19.04 -10.79 -0.23
CA ARG A 276 -18.07 -11.81 -0.69
C ARG A 276 -17.03 -12.11 0.39
N PRO A 277 -16.73 -13.39 0.67
CA PRO A 277 -15.83 -13.79 1.76
C PRO A 277 -14.38 -13.34 1.55
N PHE A 278 -14.03 -12.96 0.32
CA PHE A 278 -12.70 -12.45 -0.04
C PHE A 278 -12.66 -10.91 -0.17
N VAL A 279 -13.74 -10.21 0.13
CA VAL A 279 -13.80 -8.74 0.11
C VAL A 279 -13.99 -8.23 1.54
N ALA A 280 -13.09 -7.36 1.98
CA ALA A 280 -13.18 -6.70 3.26
C ALA A 280 -13.73 -5.27 3.10
N GLY A 281 -14.72 -4.91 3.89
CA GLY A 281 -15.15 -3.51 4.06
C GLY A 281 -14.11 -2.76 4.89
N ARG A 282 -13.70 -1.57 4.43
CA ARG A 282 -12.77 -0.66 5.10
C ARG A 282 -13.38 0.73 5.22
N PRO A 283 -12.84 1.62 6.05
CA PRO A 283 -13.37 2.99 6.20
C PRO A 283 -13.52 3.76 4.89
N HIS A 284 -12.65 3.48 3.93
CA HIS A 284 -12.59 4.22 2.66
C HIS A 284 -13.07 3.43 1.44
N GLY A 285 -13.59 2.21 1.60
CA GLY A 285 -14.09 1.41 0.48
C GLY A 285 -13.95 -0.10 0.68
N LEU A 286 -14.21 -0.85 -0.37
CA LEU A 286 -14.06 -2.31 -0.41
C LEU A 286 -12.65 -2.69 -0.85
N TRP A 287 -12.12 -3.72 -0.23
CA TRP A 287 -10.78 -4.25 -0.47
C TRP A 287 -10.81 -5.76 -0.64
N PRO A 288 -10.51 -6.31 -1.80
CA PRO A 288 -10.35 -7.76 -1.94
C PRO A 288 -9.06 -8.23 -1.27
N HIS A 289 -9.05 -9.43 -0.72
CA HIS A 289 -7.81 -10.07 -0.28
C HIS A 289 -6.82 -10.20 -1.43
N ASP A 290 -5.54 -9.96 -1.16
CA ASP A 290 -4.50 -9.85 -2.18
C ASP A 290 -4.47 -11.05 -3.15
N LEU A 291 -4.55 -12.29 -2.62
CA LEU A 291 -4.57 -13.48 -3.45
C LEU A 291 -5.79 -13.50 -4.40
N ALA A 292 -6.97 -13.16 -3.89
CA ALA A 292 -8.19 -13.11 -4.72
C ALA A 292 -8.08 -12.00 -5.79
N ARG A 293 -7.53 -10.86 -5.41
CA ARG A 293 -7.28 -9.75 -6.31
C ARG A 293 -6.34 -10.13 -7.45
N ASP A 294 -5.18 -10.71 -7.14
CA ASP A 294 -4.17 -11.06 -8.13
C ASP A 294 -4.70 -12.08 -9.15
N VAL A 295 -5.45 -13.08 -8.66
CA VAL A 295 -6.06 -14.10 -9.53
C VAL A 295 -7.16 -13.50 -10.40
N LEU A 296 -8.06 -12.68 -9.82
CA LEU A 296 -9.13 -12.02 -10.57
C LEU A 296 -8.58 -11.05 -11.63
N ASP A 297 -7.58 -10.24 -11.24
CA ASP A 297 -6.94 -9.26 -12.12
C ASP A 297 -6.30 -9.94 -13.33
N ALA A 298 -5.53 -11.02 -13.11
CA ALA A 298 -4.93 -11.81 -14.17
C ALA A 298 -5.98 -12.50 -15.07
N GLU A 299 -7.04 -13.04 -14.48
CA GLU A 299 -8.09 -13.75 -15.22
C GLU A 299 -8.91 -12.80 -16.11
N PHE A 300 -9.31 -11.61 -15.60
CA PHE A 300 -10.03 -10.62 -16.40
C PHE A 300 -9.19 -10.09 -17.56
N GLU A 301 -7.90 -9.82 -17.33
CA GLU A 301 -6.98 -9.40 -18.37
C GLU A 301 -6.83 -10.47 -19.47
N ARG A 302 -6.67 -11.74 -19.07
CA ARG A 302 -6.52 -12.88 -19.99
C ARG A 302 -7.77 -13.12 -20.84
N ARG A 303 -8.96 -13.08 -20.22
CA ARG A 303 -10.24 -13.41 -20.93
C ARG A 303 -10.75 -12.30 -21.82
N SER A 304 -10.55 -11.05 -21.43
CA SER A 304 -11.14 -9.90 -22.12
C SER A 304 -10.21 -8.69 -22.09
N PRO A 305 -9.06 -8.75 -22.78
CA PRO A 305 -8.01 -7.73 -22.67
C PRO A 305 -8.47 -6.33 -23.10
N GLU A 306 -9.40 -6.23 -24.06
CA GLU A 306 -9.94 -4.93 -24.49
C GLU A 306 -10.89 -4.33 -23.45
N ARG A 307 -11.79 -5.14 -22.89
CA ARG A 307 -12.69 -4.74 -21.82
C ARG A 307 -11.89 -4.37 -20.56
N TYR A 308 -10.86 -5.14 -20.24
CA TYR A 308 -9.95 -4.85 -19.13
C TYR A 308 -9.28 -3.48 -19.30
N ARG A 309 -8.70 -3.21 -20.48
CA ARG A 309 -8.07 -1.90 -20.78
C ARG A 309 -9.06 -0.73 -20.74
N SER A 310 -10.29 -0.94 -21.22
CA SER A 310 -11.34 0.08 -21.15
C SER A 310 -11.74 0.36 -19.71
N LEU A 311 -11.94 -0.67 -18.89
CA LEU A 311 -12.26 -0.55 -17.48
C LEU A 311 -11.14 0.13 -16.70
N HIS A 312 -9.90 -0.29 -16.94
CA HIS A 312 -8.72 0.33 -16.34
C HIS A 312 -8.65 1.85 -16.62
N ARG A 313 -9.00 2.27 -17.84
CA ARG A 313 -9.06 3.69 -18.22
C ARG A 313 -10.13 4.44 -17.44
N VAL A 314 -11.35 3.88 -17.31
CA VAL A 314 -12.44 4.51 -16.54
C VAL A 314 -12.03 4.67 -15.06
N VAL A 315 -11.41 3.64 -14.47
CA VAL A 315 -10.90 3.70 -13.09
C VAL A 315 -9.81 4.76 -12.95
N HIS A 316 -8.87 4.80 -13.90
CA HIS A 316 -7.80 5.81 -13.94
C HIS A 316 -8.37 7.23 -14.00
N ASP A 317 -9.30 7.50 -14.93
CA ASP A 317 -9.86 8.83 -15.13
C ASP A 317 -10.66 9.30 -13.89
N HIS A 318 -11.38 8.39 -13.24
CA HIS A 318 -12.08 8.65 -11.99
C HIS A 318 -11.09 9.03 -10.87
N VAL A 319 -10.01 8.27 -10.69
CA VAL A 319 -8.98 8.53 -9.67
C VAL A 319 -8.26 9.86 -9.94
N VAL A 320 -7.90 10.14 -11.19
CA VAL A 320 -7.24 11.41 -11.59
C VAL A 320 -8.17 12.61 -11.36
N ALA A 321 -9.44 12.50 -11.70
CA ALA A 321 -10.42 13.55 -11.43
C ALA A 321 -10.55 13.83 -9.92
N GLY A 322 -10.66 12.77 -9.13
CA GLY A 322 -10.67 12.87 -7.66
C GLY A 322 -9.38 13.50 -7.11
N LEU A 323 -8.21 13.09 -7.61
CA LEU A 323 -6.91 13.61 -7.19
C LEU A 323 -6.76 15.12 -7.44
N ARG A 324 -7.26 15.60 -8.57
CA ARG A 324 -7.26 17.04 -8.91
C ARG A 324 -8.17 17.87 -7.98
N ALA A 325 -9.26 17.28 -7.53
CA ALA A 325 -10.23 17.95 -6.65
C ALA A 325 -9.85 17.85 -5.16
N ALA A 326 -9.06 16.84 -4.77
CA ALA A 326 -8.76 16.55 -3.38
C ALA A 326 -7.62 17.42 -2.82
N ALA A 327 -7.58 17.54 -1.49
CA ALA A 327 -6.50 18.17 -0.73
C ALA A 327 -6.13 17.28 0.48
N GLY A 328 -4.96 17.53 1.09
CA GLY A 328 -4.52 16.86 2.31
C GLY A 328 -4.46 15.32 2.19
N PRO A 329 -4.91 14.58 3.23
CA PRO A 329 -4.81 13.12 3.29
C PRO A 329 -5.55 12.41 2.14
N ASP A 330 -6.66 12.97 1.66
CA ASP A 330 -7.42 12.39 0.55
C ASP A 330 -6.62 12.41 -0.75
N ARG A 331 -5.87 13.47 -1.00
CA ARG A 331 -4.96 13.55 -2.15
C ARG A 331 -3.88 12.47 -2.10
N GLN A 332 -3.28 12.26 -0.93
CA GLN A 332 -2.27 11.22 -0.73
C GLN A 332 -2.83 9.83 -0.99
N ARG A 333 -4.04 9.53 -0.49
CA ARG A 333 -4.72 8.25 -0.73
C ARG A 333 -5.02 8.02 -2.21
N LEU A 334 -5.51 9.03 -2.92
CA LEU A 334 -5.79 8.93 -4.35
C LEU A 334 -4.50 8.81 -5.19
N ALA A 335 -3.41 9.46 -4.78
CA ALA A 335 -2.11 9.26 -5.39
C ALA A 335 -1.60 7.83 -5.22
N GLN A 336 -1.75 7.22 -4.05
CA GLN A 336 -1.45 5.81 -3.82
C GLN A 336 -2.32 4.90 -4.69
N HIS A 337 -3.61 5.22 -4.85
CA HIS A 337 -4.51 4.50 -5.74
C HIS A 337 -4.01 4.54 -7.19
N LEU A 338 -3.62 5.72 -7.67
CA LEU A 338 -3.10 5.88 -9.03
C LEU A 338 -1.80 5.11 -9.25
N LEU A 339 -0.86 5.17 -8.29
CA LEU A 339 0.36 4.36 -8.32
C LEU A 339 0.04 2.88 -8.39
N TYR A 340 -0.95 2.43 -7.62
CA TYR A 340 -1.39 1.04 -7.63
C TYR A 340 -1.94 0.61 -9.00
N LEU A 341 -2.72 1.45 -9.68
CA LEU A 341 -3.21 1.18 -11.02
C LEU A 341 -2.08 0.92 -12.02
N HIS A 342 -0.96 1.60 -11.84
CA HIS A 342 0.22 1.47 -12.70
C HIS A 342 1.29 0.51 -12.18
N ARG A 343 0.97 -0.34 -11.16
CA ARG A 343 1.93 -1.26 -10.51
C ARG A 343 2.70 -2.20 -11.43
N ARG A 344 2.16 -2.47 -12.62
CA ARG A 344 2.80 -3.31 -13.65
C ARG A 344 3.67 -2.54 -14.63
N SER A 345 3.65 -1.20 -14.56
CA SER A 345 4.55 -0.38 -15.37
C SER A 345 6.00 -0.53 -14.91
N PRO A 346 6.98 -0.58 -15.81
CA PRO A 346 8.39 -0.62 -15.42
C PRO A 346 8.81 0.51 -14.47
N LEU A 347 8.18 1.68 -14.59
CA LEU A 347 8.47 2.86 -13.77
C LEU A 347 7.92 2.73 -12.34
N THR A 348 6.71 2.22 -12.19
CA THR A 348 6.05 2.09 -10.89
C THR A 348 6.20 0.69 -10.30
N GLY A 349 6.49 -0.32 -11.13
CA GLY A 349 6.75 -1.70 -10.69
C GLY A 349 7.92 -1.80 -9.73
N VAL A 350 8.97 -1.02 -9.95
CA VAL A 350 10.11 -0.90 -9.02
C VAL A 350 9.64 -0.42 -7.64
N PHE A 351 8.75 0.57 -7.58
CA PHE A 351 8.15 1.04 -6.33
C PHE A 351 7.45 -0.09 -5.56
N TYR A 352 6.59 -0.87 -6.25
CA TYR A 352 5.87 -1.96 -5.58
C TYR A 352 6.80 -3.10 -5.18
N THR A 353 7.82 -3.41 -5.99
CA THR A 353 8.83 -4.41 -5.64
C THR A 353 9.63 -3.99 -4.41
N LEU A 354 10.12 -2.76 -4.38
CA LEU A 354 10.90 -2.23 -3.26
C LEU A 354 10.03 -2.04 -2.00
N ARG A 355 8.79 -1.59 -2.16
CA ARG A 355 7.83 -1.48 -1.07
C ARG A 355 7.42 -2.85 -0.51
N ALA A 356 7.23 -3.85 -1.36
CA ALA A 356 6.94 -5.23 -0.94
C ALA A 356 8.12 -5.86 -0.17
N GLN A 357 9.35 -5.43 -0.47
CA GLN A 357 10.56 -5.81 0.28
C GLN A 357 10.73 -5.03 1.60
N GLY A 358 9.81 -4.12 1.91
CA GLY A 358 9.78 -3.39 3.18
C GLY A 358 10.86 -2.33 3.32
N SER A 359 11.36 -1.77 2.23
CA SER A 359 12.62 -1.03 2.32
C SER A 359 12.54 0.49 2.15
N VAL A 360 11.49 1.12 1.56
CA VAL A 360 11.62 2.56 1.22
C VAL A 360 10.30 3.33 1.02
N ALA A 361 10.30 4.59 1.46
CA ALA A 361 9.32 5.61 1.09
C ALA A 361 10.02 6.79 0.40
N VAL A 362 9.35 7.40 -0.59
CA VAL A 362 9.75 8.69 -1.16
C VAL A 362 9.01 9.77 -0.39
N VAL A 363 9.74 10.64 0.26
CA VAL A 363 9.19 11.68 1.14
C VAL A 363 9.87 13.03 0.88
N PRO A 364 9.24 14.17 1.22
CA PRO A 364 9.92 15.45 1.20
C PRO A 364 11.19 15.44 2.06
N ALA A 365 12.23 16.09 1.60
CA ALA A 365 13.48 16.18 2.34
C ALA A 365 13.35 17.15 3.52
N ARG A 366 14.01 16.82 4.62
CA ARG A 366 14.21 17.73 5.74
C ARG A 366 15.34 18.70 5.43
N ARG A 367 15.32 19.89 6.02
CA ARG A 367 16.39 20.88 5.80
C ARG A 367 17.77 20.37 6.17
N GLU A 368 17.87 19.59 7.24
CA GLU A 368 19.11 18.95 7.70
C GLU A 368 19.70 17.93 6.72
N GLU A 369 18.89 17.37 5.82
CA GLU A 369 19.31 16.37 4.84
C GLU A 369 19.88 17.00 3.56
N GLN A 370 19.70 18.31 3.34
CA GLN A 370 20.20 19.01 2.17
C GLN A 370 21.72 18.90 2.03
N ALA A 371 22.46 19.01 3.13
CA ALA A 371 23.92 18.86 3.11
C ALA A 371 24.35 17.45 2.65
N GLN A 372 23.64 16.41 3.08
CA GLN A 372 23.90 15.03 2.66
C GLN A 372 23.59 14.85 1.17
N VAL A 373 22.49 15.42 0.68
CA VAL A 373 22.11 15.40 -0.75
C VAL A 373 23.18 16.09 -1.61
N LEU A 374 23.66 17.26 -1.19
CA LEU A 374 24.72 17.98 -1.90
C LEU A 374 26.02 17.17 -1.94
N SER A 375 26.39 16.52 -0.84
CA SER A 375 27.56 15.63 -0.78
C SER A 375 27.43 14.42 -1.72
N ILE A 376 26.25 13.80 -1.78
CA ILE A 376 25.98 12.69 -2.73
C ILE A 376 26.12 13.21 -4.17
N LEU A 377 25.52 14.36 -4.49
CA LEU A 377 25.57 14.95 -5.83
C LEU A 377 27.01 15.32 -6.23
N GLU A 378 27.78 15.90 -5.32
CA GLU A 378 29.18 16.24 -5.56
C GLU A 378 30.01 15.00 -5.89
N GLY A 379 29.76 13.89 -5.21
CA GLY A 379 30.49 12.64 -5.38
C GLY A 379 30.41 12.05 -6.79
N PHE A 380 29.28 12.21 -7.50
CA PHE A 380 29.13 11.63 -8.85
C PHE A 380 29.02 12.65 -9.98
N ALA A 381 28.56 13.89 -9.69
CA ALA A 381 28.38 14.95 -10.71
C ALA A 381 29.34 16.12 -10.55
N GLY A 382 30.13 16.14 -9.49
CA GLY A 382 31.19 17.13 -9.23
C GLY A 382 30.69 18.41 -8.56
N ALA A 383 31.65 19.20 -8.05
CA ALA A 383 31.38 20.40 -7.26
C ALA A 383 30.59 21.49 -7.99
N ALA A 384 30.65 21.53 -9.33
CA ALA A 384 29.89 22.51 -10.12
C ALA A 384 28.39 22.21 -10.06
N ALA A 385 28.00 20.92 -10.16
CA ALA A 385 26.62 20.49 -10.04
C ALA A 385 26.08 20.72 -8.62
N ALA A 386 26.88 20.43 -7.59
CA ALA A 386 26.49 20.65 -6.19
C ALA A 386 26.22 22.14 -5.92
N ARG A 387 27.07 23.06 -6.42
CA ARG A 387 26.83 24.52 -6.30
C ARG A 387 25.56 25.00 -7.02
N LEU A 388 25.23 24.41 -8.17
CA LEU A 388 23.98 24.74 -8.86
C LEU A 388 22.77 24.23 -8.04
N ALA A 389 22.85 23.00 -7.50
CA ALA A 389 21.81 22.47 -6.67
C ALA A 389 21.62 23.26 -5.36
N GLU A 390 22.71 23.70 -4.73
CA GLU A 390 22.67 24.58 -3.55
C GLU A 390 21.93 25.90 -3.85
N GLY A 391 22.23 26.53 -5.02
CA GLY A 391 21.51 27.71 -5.45
C GLY A 391 20.02 27.50 -5.64
N TRP A 392 19.63 26.40 -6.27
CA TRP A 392 18.21 26.03 -6.43
C TRP A 392 17.53 25.69 -5.12
N LEU A 393 18.20 24.97 -4.21
CA LEU A 393 17.67 24.62 -2.89
C LEU A 393 17.42 25.87 -2.03
N ALA A 394 18.22 26.92 -2.20
CA ALA A 394 17.98 28.20 -1.53
C ALA A 394 16.71 28.90 -2.02
N GLU A 395 16.38 28.76 -3.32
CA GLU A 395 15.18 29.36 -3.91
C GLU A 395 13.92 28.47 -3.77
N GLN A 396 14.08 27.14 -3.88
CA GLN A 396 12.97 26.17 -3.88
C GLN A 396 13.27 24.97 -2.94
N PRO A 397 13.35 25.20 -1.62
CA PRO A 397 13.74 24.14 -0.67
C PRO A 397 12.76 22.95 -0.61
N ASP A 398 11.48 23.18 -0.91
CA ASP A 398 10.41 22.18 -0.81
C ASP A 398 10.29 21.26 -2.05
N SER A 399 11.13 21.47 -3.05
CA SER A 399 11.12 20.69 -4.31
C SER A 399 12.01 19.44 -4.26
N LEU A 400 12.59 19.13 -3.11
CA LEU A 400 13.48 18.01 -2.89
C LEU A 400 12.73 16.83 -2.26
N SER A 401 12.75 15.70 -2.96
CA SER A 401 12.26 14.42 -2.45
C SER A 401 13.44 13.48 -2.18
N VAL A 402 13.34 12.70 -1.10
CA VAL A 402 14.38 11.74 -0.71
C VAL A 402 13.80 10.36 -0.43
N VAL A 403 14.65 9.35 -0.59
CA VAL A 403 14.47 8.00 -0.09
C VAL A 403 15.44 7.82 1.08
N ARG A 404 14.95 7.32 2.21
CA ARG A 404 15.76 7.13 3.43
C ARG A 404 15.95 5.66 3.75
N ASP A 405 17.07 5.36 4.39
CA ASP A 405 17.30 4.12 5.14
C ASP A 405 17.75 4.45 6.58
N GLY A 406 18.16 3.44 7.35
CA GLY A 406 18.65 3.64 8.72
C GLY A 406 19.94 4.46 8.85
N GLU A 407 20.58 4.83 7.74
CA GLU A 407 21.83 5.59 7.68
C GLU A 407 21.64 7.00 7.10
N GLY A 408 20.41 7.39 6.75
CA GLY A 408 20.06 8.70 6.21
C GLY A 408 19.59 8.65 4.74
N VAL A 409 19.92 9.66 3.93
CA VAL A 409 19.49 9.74 2.53
C VAL A 409 20.17 8.65 1.69
N LEU A 410 19.36 7.79 1.11
CA LEU A 410 19.79 6.72 0.20
C LEU A 410 19.77 7.20 -1.26
N ALA A 411 18.73 7.93 -1.65
CA ALA A 411 18.56 8.52 -2.97
C ALA A 411 17.72 9.79 -2.88
N PHE A 412 17.80 10.62 -3.91
CA PHE A 412 17.03 11.85 -4.00
C PHE A 412 16.60 12.17 -5.43
N ALA A 413 15.56 12.99 -5.56
CA ALA A 413 15.14 13.66 -6.78
C ALA A 413 14.78 15.11 -6.46
N TYR A 414 15.21 16.03 -7.29
CA TYR A 414 14.98 17.47 -7.15
C TYR A 414 14.36 18.04 -8.42
N HIS A 415 13.24 18.72 -8.27
CA HIS A 415 12.50 19.37 -9.34
C HIS A 415 12.69 20.90 -9.28
N VAL A 416 12.85 21.51 -10.43
CA VAL A 416 12.86 22.98 -10.59
C VAL A 416 11.57 23.41 -11.25
N TRP A 417 10.82 24.26 -10.56
CA TRP A 417 9.50 24.71 -10.97
C TRP A 417 9.54 26.14 -11.46
N HIS A 418 8.92 26.37 -12.62
CA HIS A 418 8.71 27.70 -13.17
C HIS A 418 9.92 28.61 -13.02
N PRO A 419 11.06 28.25 -13.57
CA PRO A 419 12.35 28.87 -13.28
C PRO A 419 12.48 30.32 -13.82
N THR A 420 11.53 30.78 -14.65
CA THR A 420 11.55 32.09 -15.29
C THR A 420 11.61 33.23 -14.26
N GLY A 421 12.63 34.06 -14.37
CA GLY A 421 12.88 35.18 -13.44
C GLY A 421 13.63 34.78 -12.17
N SER A 422 14.10 33.53 -12.06
CA SER A 422 14.99 33.06 -11.01
C SER A 422 16.42 33.59 -11.21
N ALA A 423 17.12 33.91 -10.12
CA ALA A 423 18.54 34.25 -10.18
C ALA A 423 19.42 33.09 -10.72
N MET A 424 18.88 31.87 -10.69
CA MET A 424 19.55 30.66 -11.19
C MET A 424 19.34 30.42 -12.69
N GLU A 425 18.40 31.12 -13.35
CA GLU A 425 18.11 30.94 -14.79
C GLU A 425 19.35 31.11 -15.65
N ASP A 426 20.10 32.19 -15.43
CA ASP A 426 21.35 32.47 -16.18
C ASP A 426 22.52 31.61 -15.73
N ARG A 427 22.48 31.06 -14.51
CA ARG A 427 23.59 30.29 -13.95
C ARG A 427 23.51 28.80 -14.32
N ASP A 428 22.29 28.28 -14.52
CA ASP A 428 22.10 26.89 -14.85
C ASP A 428 21.90 26.67 -16.36
N PRO A 429 22.89 26.09 -17.05
CA PRO A 429 22.85 25.93 -18.52
C PRO A 429 21.72 25.00 -18.97
N VAL A 430 21.31 24.02 -18.14
CA VAL A 430 20.19 23.12 -18.46
C VAL A 430 18.87 23.88 -18.42
N THR A 431 18.64 24.65 -17.38
CA THR A 431 17.43 25.49 -17.24
C THR A 431 17.33 26.48 -18.41
N ARG A 432 18.42 27.14 -18.77
CA ARG A 432 18.49 28.06 -19.93
C ARG A 432 18.11 27.34 -21.23
N ALA A 433 18.65 26.16 -21.48
CA ALA A 433 18.33 25.37 -22.67
C ALA A 433 16.87 24.94 -22.71
N VAL A 434 16.32 24.54 -21.58
CA VAL A 434 14.88 24.18 -21.44
C VAL A 434 14.01 25.39 -21.76
N LEU A 435 14.26 26.53 -21.15
CA LEU A 435 13.46 27.76 -21.39
C LEU A 435 13.52 28.23 -22.83
N ALA A 436 14.70 28.15 -23.47
CA ALA A 436 14.85 28.45 -24.90
C ALA A 436 14.03 27.47 -25.76
N HIS A 437 14.01 26.17 -25.42
CA HIS A 437 13.20 25.19 -26.10
C HIS A 437 11.70 25.48 -25.94
N VAL A 438 11.24 25.77 -24.74
CA VAL A 438 9.84 26.11 -24.44
C VAL A 438 9.42 27.36 -25.25
N ALA A 439 10.23 28.39 -25.26
CA ALA A 439 9.95 29.61 -26.01
C ALA A 439 9.81 29.38 -27.52
N ALA A 440 10.61 28.45 -28.06
CA ALA A 440 10.61 28.13 -29.50
C ALA A 440 9.48 27.21 -29.94
N HIS A 441 9.01 26.30 -29.07
CA HIS A 441 8.11 25.18 -29.45
C HIS A 441 6.71 25.24 -28.83
N GLY A 442 6.50 26.08 -27.82
CA GLY A 442 5.18 26.23 -27.21
C GLY A 442 5.25 27.02 -25.91
N PRO A 443 5.03 28.35 -25.96
CA PRO A 443 5.07 29.19 -24.77
C PRO A 443 4.03 28.77 -23.75
N VAL A 444 4.39 28.88 -22.50
CA VAL A 444 3.54 28.56 -21.34
C VAL A 444 2.34 29.50 -21.27
N ARG A 445 1.15 28.97 -21.11
CA ARG A 445 -0.09 29.75 -20.94
C ARG A 445 -0.21 30.27 -19.51
N PRO A 446 -1.01 31.30 -19.27
CA PRO A 446 -1.28 31.77 -17.92
C PRO A 446 -1.82 30.61 -17.03
N GLY A 447 -1.17 30.40 -15.89
CA GLY A 447 -1.50 29.35 -14.94
C GLY A 447 -0.83 27.99 -15.18
N GLU A 448 -0.18 27.78 -16.32
CA GLU A 448 0.64 26.60 -16.59
C GLU A 448 2.06 26.77 -16.06
N GLN A 449 2.77 25.67 -15.84
CA GLN A 449 4.12 25.62 -15.31
C GLN A 449 5.05 24.76 -16.17
N VAL A 450 6.34 24.97 -16.02
CA VAL A 450 7.40 24.12 -16.56
C VAL A 450 8.03 23.36 -15.40
N ASP A 451 8.15 22.06 -15.53
CA ASP A 451 8.86 21.18 -14.63
C ASP A 451 10.18 20.72 -15.24
N ILE A 452 11.24 20.75 -14.45
CA ILE A 452 12.54 20.18 -14.79
C ILE A 452 12.96 19.25 -13.65
N ALA A 453 12.88 17.94 -13.83
CA ALA A 453 13.53 16.97 -12.96
C ALA A 453 15.04 17.14 -13.14
N ARG A 454 15.64 18.03 -12.32
CA ARG A 454 16.96 18.63 -12.59
C ARG A 454 18.11 17.83 -12.03
N PHE A 455 17.99 17.35 -10.80
CA PHE A 455 19.01 16.57 -10.14
C PHE A 455 18.39 15.31 -9.53
N ALA A 456 19.03 14.17 -9.77
CA ALA A 456 18.67 12.92 -9.14
C ALA A 456 19.93 12.08 -8.95
N GLY A 457 20.05 11.42 -7.81
CA GLY A 457 21.20 10.59 -7.50
C GLY A 457 21.02 9.76 -6.26
N GLY A 458 21.90 8.78 -6.08
CA GLY A 458 21.90 7.85 -4.96
C GLY A 458 23.29 7.66 -4.37
N ARG A 459 23.31 7.23 -3.12
CA ARG A 459 24.55 7.01 -2.36
C ARG A 459 25.40 5.86 -2.93
N ARG A 460 24.78 4.88 -3.61
CA ARG A 460 25.44 3.66 -4.09
C ARG A 460 25.87 3.71 -5.56
N GLU A 461 24.97 4.06 -6.45
CA GLU A 461 25.15 3.95 -7.91
C GLU A 461 24.55 5.14 -8.66
N SER A 462 25.01 6.34 -8.44
CA SER A 462 24.53 7.51 -9.21
C SER A 462 23.05 7.40 -9.67
N GLN A 463 22.76 7.65 -10.95
CA GLN A 463 21.39 7.60 -11.50
C GLN A 463 20.88 6.20 -11.85
N ARG A 464 21.71 5.15 -11.83
CA ARG A 464 21.30 3.76 -12.12
C ARG A 464 20.74 3.03 -10.89
N ASP A 465 20.92 3.62 -9.71
CA ASP A 465 20.36 3.06 -8.47
C ASP A 465 18.84 2.94 -8.57
N PRO A 466 18.24 1.78 -8.30
CA PRO A 466 16.78 1.57 -8.32
C PRO A 466 16.03 2.58 -7.43
N TYR A 467 16.63 3.03 -6.36
CA TYR A 467 16.05 4.04 -5.48
C TYR A 467 16.02 5.43 -6.07
N VAL A 468 16.95 5.75 -6.98
CA VAL A 468 16.95 7.01 -7.75
C VAL A 468 15.82 6.99 -8.78
N VAL A 469 15.67 5.87 -9.49
CA VAL A 469 14.53 5.68 -10.41
C VAL A 469 13.21 5.80 -9.66
N LEU A 470 13.13 5.25 -8.45
CA LEU A 470 11.98 5.35 -7.58
C LEU A 470 11.70 6.82 -7.18
N ALA A 471 12.70 7.52 -6.62
CA ALA A 471 12.57 8.91 -6.20
C ALA A 471 12.12 9.81 -7.36
N GLY A 472 12.79 9.70 -8.52
CA GLY A 472 12.47 10.46 -9.71
C GLY A 472 11.08 10.17 -10.28
N SER A 473 10.72 8.89 -10.38
CA SER A 473 9.41 8.50 -10.94
C SER A 473 8.24 8.92 -10.06
N ILE A 474 8.35 8.75 -8.75
CA ILE A 474 7.29 9.11 -7.80
C ILE A 474 7.14 10.63 -7.71
N SER A 475 8.24 11.37 -7.55
CA SER A 475 8.17 12.83 -7.49
C SER A 475 7.63 13.41 -8.79
N SER A 476 8.11 12.97 -9.95
CA SER A 476 7.58 13.42 -11.25
C SER A 476 6.10 13.10 -11.42
N LEU A 477 5.68 11.89 -11.06
CA LEU A 477 4.27 11.50 -11.16
C LEU A 477 3.39 12.37 -10.28
N MET A 478 3.79 12.61 -9.03
CA MET A 478 3.04 13.47 -8.10
C MET A 478 2.88 14.88 -8.64
N GLU A 479 3.93 15.44 -9.23
CA GLU A 479 3.90 16.77 -9.77
C GLU A 479 3.04 16.86 -11.04
N TRP A 480 3.14 15.89 -11.95
CA TRP A 480 2.30 15.85 -13.17
C TRP A 480 0.81 15.76 -12.85
N LEU A 481 0.46 15.20 -11.71
CA LEU A 481 -0.93 15.01 -11.29
C LEU A 481 -1.48 16.22 -10.49
N THR A 482 -0.60 16.97 -9.85
CA THR A 482 -1.01 18.04 -8.93
C THR A 482 -0.87 19.44 -9.51
N ARG A 483 -0.08 19.60 -10.60
CA ARG A 483 0.23 20.91 -11.20
C ARG A 483 -0.26 21.00 -12.64
N PRO A 484 -0.72 22.16 -13.10
CA PRO A 484 -1.04 22.42 -14.51
C PRO A 484 0.26 22.59 -15.31
N LEU A 485 0.85 21.51 -15.78
CA LEU A 485 2.11 21.52 -16.52
C LEU A 485 1.88 21.72 -18.01
N ALA A 486 2.60 22.67 -18.60
CA ALA A 486 2.76 22.80 -20.05
C ALA A 486 3.86 21.86 -20.56
N TRP A 487 4.97 21.79 -19.80
CA TRP A 487 6.17 21.03 -20.15
C TRP A 487 6.76 20.35 -18.91
N SER A 488 7.27 19.14 -19.12
CA SER A 488 8.11 18.45 -18.14
C SER A 488 9.35 17.89 -18.81
N PHE A 489 10.52 18.17 -18.23
CA PHE A 489 11.83 17.76 -18.73
C PHE A 489 12.55 16.93 -17.68
N VAL A 490 13.33 15.96 -18.14
CA VAL A 490 14.22 15.18 -17.28
C VAL A 490 15.65 15.44 -17.70
N SER A 491 16.48 15.89 -16.77
CA SER A 491 17.92 16.05 -16.96
C SER A 491 18.63 14.76 -16.57
N ALA A 492 19.18 14.06 -17.55
CA ALA A 492 19.89 12.81 -17.35
C ALA A 492 21.40 12.99 -17.61
N ILE A 493 22.24 12.34 -16.80
CA ILE A 493 23.68 12.25 -17.01
C ILE A 493 24.01 11.03 -17.86
N ASP A 494 23.20 9.95 -17.76
CA ASP A 494 23.39 8.69 -18.47
C ASP A 494 22.33 8.54 -19.58
N ASP A 495 22.66 9.00 -20.77
CA ASP A 495 21.79 8.95 -21.94
C ASP A 495 21.39 7.50 -22.34
N GLU A 496 22.28 6.54 -22.16
CA GLU A 496 22.02 5.15 -22.56
C GLU A 496 20.98 4.50 -21.64
N PHE A 497 21.08 4.74 -20.35
CA PHE A 497 20.17 4.19 -19.36
C PHE A 497 18.77 4.82 -19.49
N TRP A 498 18.67 6.12 -19.50
CA TRP A 498 17.38 6.83 -19.55
C TRP A 498 16.76 6.84 -20.95
N GLY A 499 17.55 6.78 -22.01
CA GLY A 499 17.09 6.73 -23.39
C GLY A 499 16.31 5.45 -23.73
N ARG A 500 16.62 4.34 -23.08
CA ARG A 500 15.84 3.08 -23.24
C ARG A 500 14.47 3.14 -22.56
N GLY A 501 14.35 3.91 -21.46
CA GLY A 501 13.07 4.15 -20.77
C GLY A 501 12.15 5.11 -21.53
N SER A 502 12.70 6.05 -22.29
CA SER A 502 11.91 7.06 -23.02
C SER A 502 11.16 6.51 -24.25
N SER A 503 11.52 5.33 -24.76
CA SER A 503 10.80 4.68 -25.87
C SER A 503 9.42 4.14 -25.47
N THR A 504 9.11 4.08 -24.18
CA THR A 504 7.81 3.65 -23.65
C THR A 504 6.85 4.81 -23.34
N TRP A 505 7.31 6.05 -23.48
CA TRP A 505 6.48 7.25 -23.35
C TRP A 505 5.90 7.63 -24.71
N PRO A 506 4.65 8.06 -24.83
CA PRO A 506 4.16 8.64 -26.07
C PRO A 506 5.03 9.88 -26.36
N SER A 507 5.86 9.77 -27.38
CA SER A 507 6.85 10.77 -27.77
C SER A 507 6.18 12.05 -28.26
N ALA A 508 6.10 13.04 -27.40
CA ALA A 508 6.18 14.42 -27.86
C ALA A 508 7.69 14.73 -28.01
N GLY A 509 8.16 14.67 -29.24
CA GLY A 509 9.48 14.94 -29.77
C GLY A 509 10.63 15.25 -28.81
N CYS A 510 11.43 14.25 -28.47
CA CYS A 510 12.72 14.46 -27.82
C CYS A 510 13.78 14.64 -28.90
N SER A 511 14.23 15.87 -29.16
CA SER A 511 15.38 16.14 -30.02
C SER A 511 16.66 16.01 -29.19
N ARG A 512 17.57 15.13 -29.61
CA ARG A 512 18.91 14.98 -29.03
C ARG A 512 19.74 16.23 -29.32
N SER A 513 20.10 17.02 -28.31
CA SER A 513 21.22 17.95 -28.43
C SER A 513 22.50 17.22 -28.07
N LYS A 514 23.45 17.12 -29.00
CA LYS A 514 24.80 16.66 -28.70
C LYS A 514 25.49 17.70 -27.80
N PRO A 515 26.27 17.29 -26.78
CA PRO A 515 27.10 18.23 -26.04
C PRO A 515 28.12 18.81 -27.02
N ALA A 516 28.24 20.13 -27.01
CA ALA A 516 29.36 20.80 -27.60
C ALA A 516 30.61 20.47 -26.78
N GLY A 517 31.69 20.03 -27.45
CA GLY A 517 32.92 19.56 -26.90
C GLY A 517 33.71 20.60 -26.07
#